data_0a2e1a7c0a512b415845f0ff17390bae
#
_entry.id   0a2e1a7c0a512b415845f0ff17390bae
#
_cell.length_a   1.000
_cell.length_b   1.000
_cell.length_c   1.000
_cell.angle_alpha   90.00
_cell.angle_beta   90.00
_cell.angle_gamma   90.00
#
_symmetry.space_group_name_H-M   'P 1'
#
loop_
_entity.id
_entity.type
_entity.pdbx_description
1 polymer ?
#
loop_
_entity_poly.entity_id
_entity_poly.type
_entity_poly.pdbx_seq_one_letter_code
_entity_poly.pdbx_strand_id
1 'polypeptide(L)' 'MLQRPNDPMLWSLAADAWGNSDQNARAHRARAEVLFLRGQDQAALRQIRFALDEADGQFALRSKLNARMGEMERLSSEEF' A
#
# COMPACT_ATOMS: atom_id res chain seq x y z
N MET A 1 1.21 -6.06 -23.26
CA MET A 1 0.41 -5.56 -22.20
C MET A 1 1.23 -5.36 -20.94
N LEU A 2 1.06 -4.25 -20.36
CA LEU A 2 1.76 -3.98 -19.15
C LEU A 2 1.01 -4.57 -17.99
N GLN A 3 1.59 -5.53 -17.35
CA GLN A 3 1.02 -6.08 -16.13
C GLN A 3 1.73 -5.50 -14.96
N ARG A 4 0.98 -5.14 -13.96
CA ARG A 4 1.58 -4.86 -12.68
C ARG A 4 2.09 -6.17 -12.12
N PRO A 5 3.31 -6.21 -11.57
CA PRO A 5 3.93 -7.47 -11.20
C PRO A 5 3.28 -8.19 -10.03
N ASN A 6 2.33 -7.54 -9.35
CA ASN A 6 1.72 -8.11 -8.15
C ASN A 6 0.28 -8.50 -8.39
N ASP A 7 -0.07 -9.68 -7.97
CA ASP A 7 -1.42 -10.21 -8.02
C ASP A 7 -2.21 -9.63 -6.83
N PRO A 8 -3.41 -9.02 -7.06
CA PRO A 8 -4.21 -8.51 -5.94
C PRO A 8 -4.53 -9.57 -4.89
N MET A 9 -4.70 -10.82 -5.29
CA MET A 9 -4.98 -11.89 -4.35
C MET A 9 -3.80 -12.10 -3.39
N LEU A 10 -2.57 -12.04 -3.90
CA LEU A 10 -1.39 -12.19 -3.05
C LEU A 10 -1.31 -11.07 -2.03
N TRP A 11 -1.63 -9.85 -2.44
CA TRP A 11 -1.64 -8.72 -1.51
C TRP A 11 -2.75 -8.85 -0.48
N SER A 12 -3.91 -9.39 -0.87
CA SER A 12 -5.01 -9.64 0.07
C SER A 12 -4.61 -10.66 1.13
N LEU A 13 -3.95 -11.73 0.70
CA LEU A 13 -3.46 -12.74 1.63
C LEU A 13 -2.39 -12.16 2.56
N ALA A 14 -1.52 -11.32 2.03
CA ALA A 14 -0.51 -10.65 2.83
C ALA A 14 -1.15 -9.72 3.87
N ALA A 15 -2.22 -9.00 3.48
CA ALA A 15 -2.93 -8.12 4.41
C ALA A 15 -3.50 -8.92 5.58
N ASP A 16 -4.10 -10.07 5.30
CA ASP A 16 -4.66 -10.92 6.35
C ASP A 16 -3.56 -11.44 7.27
N ALA A 17 -2.46 -11.90 6.68
CA ALA A 17 -1.35 -12.44 7.47
C ALA A 17 -0.74 -11.36 8.36
N TRP A 18 -0.49 -10.17 7.81
CA TRP A 18 0.11 -9.08 8.59
C TRP A 18 -0.83 -8.58 9.68
N GLY A 19 -2.15 -8.50 9.38
CA GLY A 19 -3.14 -8.08 10.37
C GLY A 19 -3.20 -9.04 11.54
N ASN A 20 -3.07 -10.34 11.27
CA ASN A 20 -3.14 -11.37 12.31
C ASN A 20 -1.87 -11.42 13.16
N SER A 21 -0.77 -10.81 12.70
CA SER A 21 0.50 -10.85 13.41
C SER A 21 0.87 -9.51 14.07
N ASP A 22 -0.10 -8.64 14.27
CA ASP A 22 0.11 -7.31 14.85
C ASP A 22 1.02 -6.40 14.02
N GLN A 23 1.16 -6.68 12.74
CA GLN A 23 1.95 -5.83 11.83
C GLN A 23 1.02 -4.92 11.04
N ASN A 24 0.34 -4.04 11.74
CA ASN A 24 -0.73 -3.23 11.16
C ASN A 24 -0.27 -2.34 10.02
N ALA A 25 0.93 -1.76 10.13
CA ALA A 25 1.45 -0.91 9.07
C ALA A 25 1.60 -1.69 7.76
N ARG A 26 2.13 -2.90 7.85
CA ARG A 26 2.31 -3.74 6.66
C ARG A 26 0.97 -4.21 6.11
N ALA A 27 0.00 -4.49 6.99
CA ALA A 27 -1.34 -4.87 6.55
C ALA A 27 -2.01 -3.73 5.78
N HIS A 28 -1.91 -2.50 6.28
CA HIS A 28 -2.45 -1.34 5.57
C HIS A 28 -1.76 -1.14 4.23
N ARG A 29 -0.46 -1.31 4.17
CA ARG A 29 0.27 -1.20 2.91
C ARG A 29 -0.20 -2.24 1.90
N ALA A 30 -0.40 -3.48 2.35
CA ALA A 30 -0.88 -4.54 1.46
C ALA A 30 -2.28 -4.23 0.93
N ARG A 31 -3.17 -3.71 1.79
CA ARG A 31 -4.50 -3.28 1.36
C ARG A 31 -4.42 -2.16 0.34
N ALA A 32 -3.49 -1.22 0.55
CA ALA A 32 -3.28 -0.13 -0.39
C ALA A 32 -2.88 -0.66 -1.77
N GLU A 33 -2.01 -1.66 -1.83
CA GLU A 33 -1.60 -2.25 -3.10
C GLU A 33 -2.78 -2.90 -3.82
N VAL A 34 -3.64 -3.61 -3.07
CA VAL A 34 -4.85 -4.20 -3.67
C VAL A 34 -5.73 -3.11 -4.28
N LEU A 35 -5.97 -2.04 -3.52
CA LEU A 35 -6.84 -0.95 -3.98
C LEU A 35 -6.25 -0.26 -5.20
N PHE A 36 -4.95 -0.04 -5.18
CA PHE A 36 -4.26 0.60 -6.30
C PHE A 36 -4.34 -0.24 -7.56
N LEU A 37 -4.17 -1.56 -7.42
CA LEU A 37 -4.27 -2.48 -8.56
C LEU A 37 -5.69 -2.52 -9.14
N ARG A 38 -6.69 -2.21 -8.33
CA ARG A 38 -8.08 -2.13 -8.76
C ARG A 38 -8.48 -0.76 -9.27
N GLY A 39 -7.55 0.18 -9.33
CA GLY A 39 -7.82 1.53 -9.79
C GLY A 39 -8.44 2.45 -8.75
N GLN A 40 -8.50 2.02 -7.50
CA GLN A 40 -9.06 2.84 -6.42
C GLN A 40 -7.97 3.64 -5.74
N ASP A 41 -7.44 4.62 -6.48
CA ASP A 41 -6.22 5.32 -6.10
C ASP A 41 -6.37 6.11 -4.80
N GLN A 42 -7.49 6.82 -4.63
CA GLN A 42 -7.69 7.62 -3.42
C GLN A 42 -7.80 6.75 -2.17
N ALA A 43 -8.51 5.63 -2.29
CA ALA A 43 -8.61 4.68 -1.18
C ALA A 43 -7.25 4.06 -0.86
N ALA A 44 -6.45 3.78 -1.89
CA ALA A 44 -5.11 3.24 -1.70
C ALA A 44 -4.24 4.24 -0.93
N LEU A 45 -4.29 5.51 -1.31
CA LEU A 45 -3.50 6.54 -0.63
C LEU A 45 -3.91 6.68 0.83
N ARG A 46 -5.20 6.58 1.14
CA ARG A 46 -5.66 6.61 2.53
C ARG A 46 -5.08 5.45 3.32
N GLN A 47 -5.03 4.26 2.74
CA GLN A 47 -4.45 3.10 3.43
C GLN A 47 -2.96 3.30 3.69
N ILE A 48 -2.23 3.90 2.75
CA ILE A 48 -0.82 4.20 2.97
C ILE A 48 -0.65 5.19 4.14
N ARG A 49 -1.53 6.17 4.25
CA ARG A 49 -1.48 7.12 5.37
C ARG A 49 -1.73 6.42 6.71
N PHE A 50 -2.68 5.49 6.75
CA PHE A 50 -2.89 4.69 7.95
C PHE A 50 -1.65 3.85 8.26
N ALA A 51 -1.01 3.30 7.24
CA ALA A 51 0.21 2.53 7.42
C ALA A 51 1.32 3.40 8.03
N LEU A 52 1.45 4.64 7.56
CA LEU A 52 2.44 5.57 8.11
C LEU A 52 2.19 5.86 9.58
N ASP A 53 0.93 6.05 9.96
CA ASP A 53 0.57 6.29 11.36
C ASP A 53 0.93 5.08 12.23
N GLU A 54 0.66 3.89 11.74
CA GLU A 54 0.95 2.65 12.48
C GLU A 54 2.44 2.33 12.51
N ALA A 55 3.22 2.91 11.62
CA ALA A 55 4.66 2.67 11.53
C ALA A 55 5.48 3.67 12.36
N ASP A 56 4.87 4.31 13.33
CA ASP A 56 5.57 5.26 14.18
C ASP A 56 6.75 4.56 14.87
N GLY A 57 7.91 5.17 14.78
CA GLY A 57 9.13 4.58 15.32
C GLY A 57 9.82 3.57 14.42
N GLN A 58 9.20 3.20 13.29
CA GLN A 58 9.79 2.25 12.34
C GLN A 58 10.33 3.00 11.13
N PHE A 59 11.50 3.59 11.30
CA PHE A 59 12.06 4.51 10.33
C PHE A 59 12.17 3.92 8.92
N ALA A 60 12.72 2.72 8.81
CA ALA A 60 12.92 2.09 7.50
C ALA A 60 11.59 1.82 6.79
N LEU A 61 10.60 1.35 7.55
CA LEU A 61 9.27 1.09 6.99
C LEU A 61 8.61 2.39 6.56
N ARG A 62 8.69 3.44 7.39
CA ARG A 62 8.12 4.74 7.04
C ARG A 62 8.74 5.29 5.76
N SER A 63 10.04 5.12 5.60
CA SER A 63 10.75 5.57 4.41
C SER A 63 10.22 4.88 3.16
N LYS A 64 10.00 3.57 3.23
CA LYS A 64 9.43 2.80 2.13
C LYS A 64 8.00 3.21 1.83
N LEU A 65 7.20 3.44 2.87
CA LEU A 65 5.81 3.86 2.70
C LEU A 65 5.72 5.23 2.05
N ASN A 66 6.54 6.16 2.47
CA ASN A 66 6.58 7.50 1.87
C ASN A 66 6.96 7.43 0.40
N ALA A 67 7.96 6.63 0.06
CA ALA A 67 8.38 6.45 -1.33
C ALA A 67 7.24 5.86 -2.16
N ARG A 68 6.55 4.85 -1.63
CA ARG A 68 5.45 4.22 -2.36
C ARG A 68 4.27 5.17 -2.53
N MET A 69 3.97 5.96 -1.50
CA MET A 69 2.90 6.94 -1.58
C MET A 69 3.17 7.96 -2.69
N GLY A 70 4.39 8.48 -2.76
CA GLY A 70 4.78 9.40 -3.82
C GLY A 70 4.66 8.77 -5.20
N GLU A 71 5.03 7.50 -5.32
CA GLU A 71 4.92 6.78 -6.57
C GLU A 71 3.45 6.61 -6.99
N MET A 72 2.59 6.23 -6.05
CA MET A 72 1.16 6.11 -6.33
C MET A 72 0.54 7.42 -6.77
N GLU A 73 0.92 8.51 -6.10
CA GLU A 73 0.43 9.84 -6.46
C GLU A 73 0.86 10.23 -7.86
N ARG A 74 2.12 9.95 -8.21
CA ARG A 74 2.62 10.25 -9.54
C ARG A 74 1.91 9.42 -10.61
N LEU A 75 1.75 8.12 -10.38
CA LEU A 75 1.09 7.23 -11.34
C LEU A 75 -0.38 7.60 -11.51
N SER A 76 -1.04 7.98 -10.43
CA SER A 76 -2.42 8.42 -10.49
C SER A 76 -2.57 9.68 -11.35
N SER A 77 -1.64 10.63 -11.22
CA SER A 77 -1.63 11.85 -12.02
C SER A 77 -1.40 11.58 -13.49
N GLU A 78 -0.62 10.56 -13.80
CA GLU A 78 -0.26 10.25 -15.18
C GLU A 78 -1.38 9.57 -15.96
N GLU A 79 -2.45 9.18 -15.29
CA GLU A 79 -3.55 8.48 -15.95
C GLU A 79 -4.51 9.41 -16.68
N PHE A 80 -4.23 10.66 -16.70
CA PHE A 80 -4.98 11.63 -17.51
C PHE A 80 -4.13 12.09 -18.70
#